data_3339ac66a5ebc29fb5aa558e679e9fe3
#
_entry.id   3339ac66a5ebc29fb5aa558e679e9fe3
#
_cell.length_a   1.000
_cell.length_b   1.000
_cell.length_c   1.000
_cell.angle_alpha   90.00
_cell.angle_beta   90.00
_cell.angle_gamma   90.00
#
_symmetry.space_group_name_H-M   'P 1'
#
loop_
_entity.id
_entity.type
_entity.pdbx_description
1 polymer ?
#
loop_
_entity_poly.entity_id
_entity_poly.type
_entity_poly.pdbx_seq_one_letter_code
_entity_poly.pdbx_strand_id
1 'polypeptide(L)'
;MEKILLTGATGYIGKRMISVIAAQGYKVVCCCRDIGRFTRDMDINEQLIEVIEVDFLKPETLKNIPEDIAGAYYLMHSMSNTADYEDSEKKCAANFSAYIEKTQCKHIVYLSGLVNEKELSKHLNSRYEVEKILMNCRVPATVLRAGIIIGSGSASFEIIRDLVEKLPVMVAPKWLYTQCQPIGIANVLDFLIFVLFKEAAYQKNFDIGCDDVLTYKDMLLQFAKVRGLKRTIFTLPVMTPRLSSYWLYFITSTSYNLAKALVGSMKVEVVCRPESLAEIKLITGVQPFSYDTALKRTFAKIQANEIISSWKDSFISSRNDSTLKEYHDVPKYGCFTDLRSEEFDDREACMNRVFQLGGDHGWYGQDLWKIRGFLDKLVGGPGLRRGRRHPSELRDGDALDFWRVLYADRQEGKLILFAEMKLPGEAWLMFKIYRNKIWQKAVFRPKGLWGRLYWFMVLPFHGVIFQGMIRSLSGKKK
;
A
#
# COMPACT_ATOMS: atom_id res chain seq x y z
N MET A 1 2.04 24.56 21.00
CA MET A 1 2.46 23.21 20.55
C MET A 1 2.86 23.35 19.08
N GLU A 2 4.07 22.97 18.72
CA GLU A 2 4.54 23.09 17.34
C GLU A 2 3.78 22.15 16.43
N LYS A 3 3.45 22.62 15.22
CA LYS A 3 2.71 21.87 14.20
C LYS A 3 3.66 21.30 13.16
N ILE A 4 3.54 20.02 12.87
CA ILE A 4 4.30 19.33 11.84
C ILE A 4 3.38 18.94 10.69
N LEU A 5 3.67 19.43 9.50
CA LEU A 5 2.94 19.09 8.28
C LEU A 5 3.37 17.69 7.80
N LEU A 6 2.42 16.82 7.59
CA LEU A 6 2.67 15.47 7.07
C LEU A 6 1.96 15.27 5.74
N THR A 7 2.70 15.35 4.63
CA THR A 7 2.16 14.94 3.32
C THR A 7 2.21 13.43 3.16
N GLY A 8 1.34 12.88 2.34
CA GLY A 8 1.27 11.42 2.18
C GLY A 8 0.78 10.67 3.43
N ALA A 9 0.02 11.31 4.30
CA ALA A 9 -0.48 10.79 5.58
C ALA A 9 -1.29 9.48 5.46
N THR A 10 -1.91 9.22 4.31
CA THR A 10 -2.65 7.97 4.01
C THR A 10 -1.77 6.84 3.47
N GLY A 11 -0.49 7.11 3.19
CA GLY A 11 0.46 6.14 2.65
C GLY A 11 1.07 5.22 3.70
N TYR A 12 1.85 4.23 3.25
CA TYR A 12 2.49 3.22 4.11
C TYR A 12 3.38 3.82 5.21
N ILE A 13 4.26 4.78 4.86
CA ILE A 13 5.14 5.46 5.81
C ILE A 13 4.36 6.51 6.59
N GLY A 14 3.55 7.35 5.89
CA GLY A 14 2.84 8.45 6.49
C GLY A 14 1.93 8.03 7.63
N LYS A 15 1.12 6.99 7.47
CA LYS A 15 0.27 6.46 8.54
C LYS A 15 1.07 6.10 9.80
N ARG A 16 2.26 5.52 9.66
CA ARG A 16 3.13 5.16 10.79
C ARG A 16 3.77 6.38 11.43
N MET A 17 4.09 7.40 10.63
CA MET A 17 4.68 8.64 11.14
C MET A 17 3.73 9.44 12.03
N ILE A 18 2.41 9.32 11.86
CA ILE A 18 1.44 10.07 12.69
C ILE A 18 1.66 9.77 14.18
N SER A 19 1.69 8.48 14.56
CA SER A 19 1.92 8.08 15.96
C SER A 19 3.31 8.47 16.47
N VAL A 20 4.33 8.37 15.61
CA VAL A 20 5.72 8.69 15.96
C VAL A 20 5.87 10.20 16.22
N ILE A 21 5.30 11.05 15.35
CA ILE A 21 5.34 12.52 15.52
C ILE A 21 4.53 12.95 16.76
N ALA A 22 3.33 12.40 16.94
CA ALA A 22 2.47 12.70 18.09
C ALA A 22 3.12 12.29 19.43
N ALA A 23 3.84 11.17 19.46
CA ALA A 23 4.59 10.71 20.63
C ALA A 23 5.72 11.66 21.05
N GLN A 24 6.22 12.50 20.14
CA GLN A 24 7.19 13.56 20.46
C GLN A 24 6.52 14.87 20.99
N GLY A 25 5.20 14.87 21.15
CA GLY A 25 4.46 16.02 21.64
C GLY A 25 4.13 17.07 20.57
N TYR A 26 4.30 16.77 19.28
CA TYR A 26 3.91 17.66 18.19
C TYR A 26 2.46 17.47 17.78
N LYS A 27 1.83 18.54 17.29
CA LYS A 27 0.55 18.44 16.59
C LYS A 27 0.80 18.07 15.12
N VAL A 28 0.17 16.99 14.63
CA VAL A 28 0.34 16.49 13.26
C VAL A 28 -0.74 17.06 12.37
N VAL A 29 -0.36 17.84 11.35
CA VAL A 29 -1.27 18.33 10.30
C VAL A 29 -1.17 17.39 9.11
N CYS A 30 -2.15 16.49 8.98
CA CYS A 30 -2.19 15.44 7.97
C CYS A 30 -2.82 15.94 6.67
N CYS A 31 -2.04 16.03 5.59
CA CYS A 31 -2.55 16.35 4.26
C CYS A 31 -3.13 15.13 3.57
N CYS A 32 -4.39 15.21 3.19
CA CYS A 32 -5.09 14.18 2.42
C CYS A 32 -5.79 14.82 1.22
N ARG A 33 -5.79 14.15 0.07
CA ARG A 33 -6.58 14.59 -1.10
C ARG A 33 -8.08 14.40 -0.90
N ASP A 34 -8.44 13.50 0.00
CA ASP A 34 -9.80 13.17 0.40
C ASP A 34 -9.79 12.77 1.88
N ILE A 35 -10.45 13.56 2.71
CA ILE A 35 -10.53 13.33 4.17
C ILE A 35 -11.22 12.00 4.48
N GLY A 36 -12.18 11.55 3.66
CA GLY A 36 -12.85 10.26 3.82
C GLY A 36 -11.91 9.03 3.71
N ARG A 37 -10.70 9.22 3.21
CA ARG A 37 -9.65 8.18 3.16
C ARG A 37 -8.79 8.12 4.42
N PHE A 38 -8.90 9.11 5.27
CA PHE A 38 -8.14 9.15 6.51
C PHE A 38 -8.82 8.28 7.55
N THR A 39 -8.22 7.13 7.84
CA THR A 39 -8.71 6.24 8.90
C THR A 39 -8.14 6.71 10.23
N ARG A 40 -9.01 7.07 11.16
CA ARG A 40 -8.66 7.45 12.54
C ARG A 40 -8.45 6.20 13.42
N ASP A 41 -7.56 5.34 13.02
CA ASP A 41 -7.38 4.01 13.60
C ASP A 41 -6.34 3.93 14.70
N MET A 42 -6.05 5.01 15.37
CA MET A 42 -4.93 5.05 16.29
C MET A 42 -5.41 5.43 17.69
N ASP A 43 -4.93 4.73 18.70
CA ASP A 43 -4.98 5.13 20.12
C ASP A 43 -4.13 6.40 20.35
N ILE A 44 -4.34 7.43 19.52
CA ILE A 44 -3.67 8.72 19.61
C ILE A 44 -4.70 9.72 20.08
N ASN A 45 -4.29 10.59 20.99
CA ASN A 45 -5.11 11.73 21.39
C ASN A 45 -5.53 12.54 20.14
N GLU A 46 -6.83 12.55 19.84
CA GLU A 46 -7.39 13.23 18.67
C GLU A 46 -7.04 14.72 18.59
N GLN A 47 -6.76 15.35 19.73
CA GLN A 47 -6.35 16.76 19.79
C GLN A 47 -4.98 17.00 19.14
N LEU A 48 -4.15 15.95 19.01
CA LEU A 48 -2.84 16.02 18.34
C LEU A 48 -2.90 15.83 16.84
N ILE A 49 -4.06 15.50 16.27
CA ILE A 49 -4.21 15.21 14.84
C ILE A 49 -5.19 16.21 14.22
N GLU A 50 -4.71 16.93 13.23
CA GLU A 50 -5.51 17.78 12.36
C GLU A 50 -5.47 17.23 10.94
N VAL A 51 -6.64 16.98 10.33
CA VAL A 51 -6.71 16.45 8.97
C VAL A 51 -7.24 17.54 8.06
N ILE A 52 -6.49 17.84 7.01
CA ILE A 52 -6.82 18.88 6.04
C ILE A 52 -6.89 18.30 4.62
N GLU A 53 -7.82 18.83 3.82
CA GLU A 53 -7.93 18.43 2.41
C GLU A 53 -7.00 19.28 1.55
N VAL A 54 -5.97 18.65 0.97
CA VAL A 54 -4.96 19.30 0.14
C VAL A 54 -4.60 18.39 -1.04
N ASP A 55 -4.75 18.93 -2.26
CA ASP A 55 -4.25 18.34 -3.50
C ASP A 55 -3.15 19.22 -4.07
N PHE A 56 -1.90 18.77 -4.01
CA PHE A 56 -0.75 19.55 -4.46
C PHE A 56 -0.72 19.77 -5.99
N LEU A 57 -1.59 19.11 -6.75
CA LEU A 57 -1.84 19.46 -8.17
C LEU A 57 -2.83 20.62 -8.34
N LYS A 58 -3.53 21.02 -7.28
CA LYS A 58 -4.54 22.08 -7.24
C LYS A 58 -4.09 23.19 -6.29
N PRO A 59 -3.37 24.22 -6.77
CA PRO A 59 -2.80 25.27 -5.93
C PRO A 59 -3.81 25.97 -5.02
N GLU A 60 -5.07 26.06 -5.44
CA GLU A 60 -6.16 26.65 -4.67
C GLU A 60 -6.47 25.94 -3.35
N THR A 61 -6.09 24.65 -3.22
CA THR A 61 -6.28 23.87 -1.99
C THR A 61 -5.18 24.09 -0.95
N LEU A 62 -4.03 24.62 -1.38
CA LEU A 62 -2.86 24.81 -0.51
C LEU A 62 -3.13 25.80 0.63
N LYS A 63 -4.06 26.74 0.42
CA LYS A 63 -4.51 27.68 1.46
C LYS A 63 -5.09 27.02 2.73
N ASN A 64 -5.44 25.73 2.64
CA ASN A 64 -5.91 24.96 3.79
C ASN A 64 -4.74 24.55 4.73
N ILE A 65 -3.48 24.69 4.30
CA ILE A 65 -2.30 24.44 5.13
C ILE A 65 -2.11 25.65 6.08
N PRO A 66 -2.04 25.43 7.41
CA PRO A 66 -1.76 26.49 8.35
C PRO A 66 -0.41 27.17 8.12
N GLU A 67 -0.33 28.48 8.34
CA GLU A 67 0.93 29.23 8.20
C GLU A 67 1.91 28.97 9.34
N ASP A 68 1.43 28.54 10.52
CA ASP A 68 2.21 28.28 11.75
C ASP A 68 2.82 26.85 11.79
N ILE A 69 3.15 26.29 10.64
CA ILE A 69 3.86 25.01 10.52
C ILE A 69 5.33 25.21 10.90
N ALA A 70 5.81 24.45 11.89
CA ALA A 70 7.21 24.51 12.34
C ALA A 70 8.14 23.63 11.49
N GLY A 71 7.67 22.46 11.04
CA GLY A 71 8.43 21.53 10.19
C GLY A 71 7.53 20.73 9.27
N ALA A 72 8.08 20.12 8.23
CA ALA A 72 7.30 19.40 7.25
C ALA A 72 7.96 18.10 6.79
N TYR A 73 7.15 17.04 6.68
CA TYR A 73 7.53 15.78 6.02
C TYR A 73 6.93 15.74 4.62
N TYR A 74 7.79 15.59 3.63
CA TYR A 74 7.37 15.33 2.26
C TYR A 74 7.45 13.83 1.97
N LEU A 75 6.31 13.10 2.13
CA LEU A 75 6.23 11.65 1.95
C LEU A 75 5.30 11.26 0.80
N MET A 76 4.99 12.20 -0.10
CA MET A 76 4.20 11.92 -1.28
C MET A 76 5.03 11.14 -2.29
N HIS A 77 4.43 10.07 -2.79
CA HIS A 77 5.00 9.29 -3.87
C HIS A 77 3.87 8.63 -4.65
N SER A 78 3.81 8.89 -5.94
CA SER A 78 2.85 8.27 -6.83
C SER A 78 3.54 7.20 -7.68
N MET A 79 3.27 5.91 -7.40
CA MET A 79 3.54 4.85 -8.35
C MET A 79 2.33 4.66 -9.28
N SER A 80 1.64 5.75 -9.69
CA SER A 80 0.43 5.67 -10.49
C SER A 80 0.71 5.21 -11.92
N ASN A 81 -0.28 4.53 -12.49
CA ASN A 81 -0.23 3.87 -13.79
C ASN A 81 -0.34 4.82 -14.99
N THR A 82 -0.18 6.12 -14.81
CA THR A 82 -0.25 7.11 -15.90
C THR A 82 1.12 7.37 -16.48
N ALA A 83 1.19 7.56 -17.80
CA ALA A 83 2.44 7.85 -18.51
C ALA A 83 3.13 9.14 -17.99
N ASP A 84 2.36 10.05 -17.38
CA ASP A 84 2.75 11.40 -16.97
C ASP A 84 2.97 11.55 -15.44
N TYR A 85 3.25 10.44 -14.71
CA TYR A 85 3.43 10.54 -13.26
C TYR A 85 4.66 11.39 -12.86
N GLU A 86 5.72 11.39 -13.66
CA GLU A 86 6.94 12.17 -13.42
C GLU A 86 6.66 13.68 -13.38
N ASP A 87 5.90 14.18 -14.35
CA ASP A 87 5.51 15.59 -14.40
C ASP A 87 4.57 15.97 -13.26
N SER A 88 3.68 15.06 -12.89
CA SER A 88 2.78 15.26 -11.75
C SER A 88 3.56 15.34 -10.43
N GLU A 89 4.56 14.47 -10.20
CA GLU A 89 5.42 14.52 -9.01
C GLU A 89 6.23 15.81 -8.93
N LYS A 90 6.82 16.26 -10.06
CA LYS A 90 7.53 17.54 -10.14
C LYS A 90 6.61 18.72 -9.81
N LYS A 91 5.41 18.76 -10.39
CA LYS A 91 4.42 19.81 -10.11
C LYS A 91 4.00 19.83 -8.63
N CYS A 92 3.74 18.66 -8.04
CA CYS A 92 3.44 18.57 -6.62
C CYS A 92 4.59 19.12 -5.75
N ALA A 93 5.83 18.76 -6.04
CA ALA A 93 6.99 19.23 -5.29
C ALA A 93 7.20 20.75 -5.45
N ALA A 94 7.04 21.29 -6.66
CA ALA A 94 7.15 22.72 -6.92
C ALA A 94 6.06 23.51 -6.20
N ASN A 95 4.80 23.06 -6.25
CA ASN A 95 3.70 23.71 -5.54
C ASN A 95 3.87 23.65 -4.02
N PHE A 96 4.34 22.49 -3.49
CA PHE A 96 4.68 22.35 -2.08
C PHE A 96 5.76 23.35 -1.67
N SER A 97 6.90 23.40 -2.40
CA SER A 97 8.01 24.30 -2.09
C SER A 97 7.57 25.75 -2.12
N ALA A 98 6.85 26.17 -3.17
CA ALA A 98 6.35 27.55 -3.29
C ALA A 98 5.38 27.97 -2.17
N TYR A 99 4.65 27.02 -1.61
CA TYR A 99 3.72 27.31 -0.51
C TYR A 99 4.43 27.27 0.84
N ILE A 100 5.26 26.26 1.13
CA ILE A 100 5.91 26.09 2.42
C ILE A 100 6.85 27.26 2.75
N GLU A 101 7.43 27.93 1.75
CA GLU A 101 8.23 29.14 1.91
C GLU A 101 7.46 30.34 2.46
N LYS A 102 6.12 30.31 2.42
CA LYS A 102 5.23 31.35 2.95
C LYS A 102 4.81 31.05 4.39
N THR A 103 5.18 29.90 4.93
CA THR A 103 4.86 29.48 6.29
C THR A 103 6.03 29.71 7.23
N GLN A 104 5.85 29.42 8.52
CA GLN A 104 6.91 29.47 9.54
C GLN A 104 7.78 28.21 9.55
N CYS A 105 7.72 27.36 8.51
CA CYS A 105 8.46 26.09 8.43
C CYS A 105 9.96 26.32 8.44
N LYS A 106 10.65 25.64 9.37
CA LYS A 106 12.11 25.75 9.56
C LYS A 106 12.87 24.59 8.95
N HIS A 107 12.21 23.46 8.67
CA HIS A 107 12.88 22.27 8.16
C HIS A 107 11.93 21.37 7.37
N ILE A 108 12.38 20.89 6.22
CA ILE A 108 11.70 19.90 5.39
C ILE A 108 12.47 18.58 5.47
N VAL A 109 11.79 17.47 5.73
CA VAL A 109 12.37 16.12 5.66
C VAL A 109 11.71 15.35 4.53
N TYR A 110 12.50 14.86 3.58
CA TYR A 110 12.05 14.09 2.42
C TYR A 110 12.59 12.67 2.46
N LEU A 111 11.73 11.67 2.28
CA LEU A 111 12.14 10.27 2.11
C LEU A 111 12.17 9.91 0.62
N SER A 112 13.37 9.76 0.07
CA SER A 112 13.67 9.41 -1.31
C SER A 112 14.12 7.95 -1.45
N GLY A 113 14.37 7.50 -2.68
CA GLY A 113 15.06 6.24 -2.98
C GLY A 113 16.57 6.41 -3.07
N LEU A 114 17.34 5.36 -2.80
CA LEU A 114 18.79 5.35 -3.09
C LEU A 114 19.02 5.57 -4.58
N VAL A 115 19.86 6.55 -4.90
CA VAL A 115 20.18 6.96 -6.25
C VAL A 115 21.64 6.63 -6.53
N ASN A 116 21.88 5.69 -7.44
CA ASN A 116 23.20 5.48 -8.01
C ASN A 116 23.31 6.35 -9.27
N GLU A 117 24.20 7.34 -9.26
CA GLU A 117 24.28 8.38 -10.29
C GLU A 117 24.57 7.90 -11.72
N LYS A 118 25.00 6.64 -11.89
CA LYS A 118 25.40 6.09 -13.20
C LYS A 118 24.24 5.56 -14.04
N GLU A 119 23.17 5.02 -13.45
CA GLU A 119 22.01 4.48 -14.19
C GLU A 119 20.73 4.57 -13.36
N LEU A 120 19.87 5.54 -13.60
CA LEU A 120 18.60 5.68 -12.92
C LEU A 120 17.46 4.97 -13.66
N SER A 121 16.66 4.17 -12.95
CA SER A 121 15.36 3.79 -13.47
C SER A 121 14.44 5.03 -13.56
N LYS A 122 13.44 5.03 -14.44
CA LYS A 122 12.47 6.13 -14.51
C LYS A 122 11.92 6.54 -13.16
N HIS A 123 11.62 5.56 -12.32
CA HIS A 123 11.11 5.76 -10.98
C HIS A 123 12.11 6.46 -10.05
N LEU A 124 13.38 6.08 -10.07
CA LEU A 124 14.44 6.72 -9.27
C LEU A 124 14.75 8.13 -9.81
N ASN A 125 14.67 8.32 -11.13
CA ASN A 125 14.85 9.63 -11.74
C ASN A 125 13.78 10.63 -11.30
N SER A 126 12.49 10.22 -11.25
CA SER A 126 11.42 11.08 -10.74
C SER A 126 11.69 11.53 -9.29
N ARG A 127 12.14 10.63 -8.43
CA ARG A 127 12.49 10.94 -7.03
C ARG A 127 13.69 11.90 -6.93
N TYR A 128 14.67 11.72 -7.79
CA TYR A 128 15.82 12.60 -7.83
C TYR A 128 15.45 14.02 -8.29
N GLU A 129 14.53 14.15 -9.24
CA GLU A 129 14.02 15.46 -9.65
C GLU A 129 13.22 16.14 -8.52
N VAL A 130 12.40 15.39 -7.77
CA VAL A 130 11.72 15.90 -6.57
C VAL A 130 12.74 16.37 -5.52
N GLU A 131 13.80 15.58 -5.30
CA GLU A 131 14.89 15.95 -4.38
C GLU A 131 15.51 17.29 -4.76
N LYS A 132 15.85 17.49 -6.04
CA LYS A 132 16.42 18.76 -6.52
C LYS A 132 15.49 19.94 -6.25
N ILE A 133 14.19 19.78 -6.47
CA ILE A 133 13.20 20.83 -6.23
C ILE A 133 13.18 21.19 -4.75
N LEU A 134 13.10 20.21 -3.86
CA LEU A 134 13.05 20.45 -2.42
C LEU A 134 14.35 21.01 -1.86
N MET A 135 15.51 20.58 -2.37
CA MET A 135 16.83 21.09 -2.00
C MET A 135 17.06 22.54 -2.47
N ASN A 136 16.34 22.99 -3.50
CA ASN A 136 16.39 24.39 -3.97
C ASN A 136 15.38 25.30 -3.25
N CYS A 137 14.58 24.77 -2.33
CA CYS A 137 13.65 25.54 -1.50
C CYS A 137 14.43 26.44 -0.51
N ARG A 138 13.89 27.61 -0.18
CA ARG A 138 14.48 28.51 0.84
C ARG A 138 14.46 27.90 2.24
N VAL A 139 13.43 27.04 2.52
CA VAL A 139 13.37 26.30 3.77
C VAL A 139 14.38 25.14 3.69
N PRO A 140 15.31 25.00 4.65
CA PRO A 140 16.29 23.93 4.65
C PRO A 140 15.66 22.56 4.51
N ALA A 141 16.17 21.72 3.60
CA ALA A 141 15.69 20.38 3.38
C ALA A 141 16.75 19.33 3.75
N THR A 142 16.31 18.23 4.36
CA THR A 142 17.11 17.01 4.53
C THR A 142 16.47 15.89 3.75
N VAL A 143 17.25 15.22 2.92
CA VAL A 143 16.80 14.10 2.12
C VAL A 143 17.37 12.80 2.69
N LEU A 144 16.50 11.87 3.08
CA LEU A 144 16.86 10.51 3.47
C LEU A 144 16.59 9.57 2.29
N ARG A 145 17.63 8.92 1.78
CA ARG A 145 17.54 7.99 0.66
C ARG A 145 17.56 6.55 1.17
N ALA A 146 16.46 5.84 1.03
CA ALA A 146 16.34 4.44 1.44
C ALA A 146 16.28 3.50 0.24
N GLY A 147 16.87 2.33 0.39
CA GLY A 147 16.72 1.23 -0.55
C GLY A 147 15.44 0.43 -0.30
N ILE A 148 15.60 -0.86 -0.01
CA ILE A 148 14.49 -1.78 0.26
C ILE A 148 14.06 -1.66 1.72
N ILE A 149 12.81 -1.23 1.94
CA ILE A 149 12.24 -1.11 3.28
C ILE A 149 11.54 -2.41 3.67
N ILE A 150 11.97 -3.00 4.78
CA ILE A 150 11.48 -4.25 5.35
C ILE A 150 10.48 -3.97 6.47
N GLY A 151 9.25 -4.40 6.25
CA GLY A 151 8.19 -4.25 7.24
C GLY A 151 6.87 -4.82 6.72
N SER A 152 5.99 -5.27 7.62
CA SER A 152 4.69 -5.82 7.24
C SER A 152 3.90 -4.80 6.43
N GLY A 153 3.38 -5.22 5.29
CA GLY A 153 2.64 -4.36 4.38
C GLY A 153 3.50 -3.48 3.47
N SER A 154 4.84 -3.52 3.50
CA SER A 154 5.65 -2.89 2.47
C SER A 154 5.63 -3.71 1.17
N ALA A 155 5.65 -3.03 0.02
CA ALA A 155 5.62 -3.72 -1.28
C ALA A 155 6.78 -4.71 -1.44
N SER A 156 8.00 -4.28 -1.08
CA SER A 156 9.20 -5.11 -1.22
C SER A 156 9.16 -6.33 -0.32
N PHE A 157 8.75 -6.17 0.94
CA PHE A 157 8.61 -7.29 1.88
C PHE A 157 7.55 -8.29 1.42
N GLU A 158 6.39 -7.81 0.96
CA GLU A 158 5.30 -8.67 0.51
C GLU A 158 5.70 -9.47 -0.75
N ILE A 159 6.49 -8.88 -1.65
CA ILE A 159 7.02 -9.59 -2.81
C ILE A 159 7.99 -10.69 -2.39
N ILE A 160 8.94 -10.38 -1.50
CA ILE A 160 9.90 -11.35 -0.97
C ILE A 160 9.15 -12.48 -0.28
N ARG A 161 8.16 -12.16 0.55
CA ARG A 161 7.31 -13.14 1.24
C ARG A 161 6.59 -14.05 0.24
N ASP A 162 5.91 -13.47 -0.74
CA ASP A 162 5.17 -14.22 -1.75
C ASP A 162 6.08 -15.18 -2.54
N LEU A 163 7.27 -14.71 -2.93
CA LEU A 163 8.25 -15.56 -3.65
C LEU A 163 8.72 -16.72 -2.77
N VAL A 164 9.13 -16.42 -1.54
CA VAL A 164 9.72 -17.44 -0.65
C VAL A 164 8.66 -18.42 -0.14
N GLU A 165 7.47 -17.96 0.23
CA GLU A 165 6.43 -18.83 0.79
C GLU A 165 5.78 -19.71 -0.27
N LYS A 166 5.59 -19.21 -1.50
CA LYS A 166 4.91 -19.93 -2.59
C LYS A 166 5.83 -20.84 -3.41
N LEU A 167 7.12 -20.55 -3.53
CA LEU A 167 8.01 -21.24 -4.46
C LEU A 167 9.10 -22.02 -3.72
N PRO A 168 8.98 -23.36 -3.61
CA PRO A 168 10.05 -24.19 -3.05
C PRO A 168 11.31 -24.21 -3.92
N VAL A 169 11.14 -24.09 -5.23
CA VAL A 169 12.21 -23.97 -6.22
C VAL A 169 11.97 -22.72 -7.07
N MET A 170 12.99 -21.91 -7.22
CA MET A 170 12.97 -20.68 -8.01
C MET A 170 14.00 -20.73 -9.12
N VAL A 171 13.59 -20.35 -10.33
CA VAL A 171 14.49 -20.08 -11.44
C VAL A 171 14.46 -18.57 -11.68
N ALA A 172 15.61 -17.92 -11.57
CA ALA A 172 15.67 -16.47 -11.58
C ALA A 172 16.83 -15.95 -12.45
N PRO A 173 16.70 -14.74 -13.00
CA PRO A 173 17.72 -14.11 -13.83
C PRO A 173 18.93 -13.63 -13.02
N LYS A 174 19.98 -13.22 -13.75
CA LYS A 174 21.26 -12.76 -13.18
C LYS A 174 21.12 -11.56 -12.21
N TRP A 175 20.08 -10.74 -12.31
CA TRP A 175 19.88 -9.60 -11.41
C TRP A 175 19.69 -9.98 -9.93
N LEU A 176 19.47 -11.27 -9.61
CA LEU A 176 19.46 -11.74 -8.22
C LEU A 176 20.82 -11.57 -7.50
N TYR A 177 21.90 -11.38 -8.23
CA TYR A 177 23.21 -11.09 -7.68
C TYR A 177 23.50 -9.60 -7.49
N THR A 178 22.58 -8.73 -7.89
CA THR A 178 22.71 -7.29 -7.64
C THR A 178 22.68 -7.03 -6.14
N GLN A 179 23.60 -6.20 -5.68
CA GLN A 179 23.74 -5.84 -4.27
C GLN A 179 22.72 -4.78 -3.87
N CYS A 180 22.20 -4.92 -2.68
CA CYS A 180 21.31 -3.97 -2.05
C CYS A 180 21.55 -3.91 -0.54
N GLN A 181 21.15 -2.80 0.05
CA GLN A 181 21.29 -2.55 1.49
C GLN A 181 19.89 -2.27 2.06
N PRO A 182 19.21 -3.29 2.63
CA PRO A 182 17.87 -3.14 3.16
C PRO A 182 17.84 -2.32 4.45
N ILE A 183 16.65 -1.84 4.83
CA ILE A 183 16.43 -1.16 6.11
C ILE A 183 15.09 -1.57 6.71
N GLY A 184 15.04 -1.79 8.03
CA GLY A 184 13.79 -2.05 8.74
C GLY A 184 12.91 -0.80 8.81
N ILE A 185 11.58 -0.95 8.67
CA ILE A 185 10.62 0.16 8.75
C ILE A 185 10.77 0.95 10.06
N ALA A 186 11.02 0.30 11.19
CA ALA A 186 11.22 0.98 12.46
C ALA A 186 12.41 1.96 12.38
N ASN A 187 13.54 1.53 11.81
CA ASN A 187 14.70 2.40 11.66
C ASN A 187 14.47 3.55 10.66
N VAL A 188 13.65 3.34 9.62
CA VAL A 188 13.25 4.46 8.75
C VAL A 188 12.49 5.51 9.53
N LEU A 189 11.55 5.10 10.40
CA LEU A 189 10.78 6.02 11.24
C LEU A 189 11.69 6.72 12.25
N ASP A 190 12.65 5.99 12.85
CA ASP A 190 13.64 6.57 13.77
C ASP A 190 14.50 7.63 13.07
N PHE A 191 15.04 7.36 11.89
CA PHE A 191 15.79 8.33 11.11
C PHE A 191 14.93 9.56 10.76
N LEU A 192 13.69 9.37 10.33
CA LEU A 192 12.78 10.46 10.00
C LEU A 192 12.52 11.36 11.19
N ILE A 193 12.23 10.80 12.37
CA ILE A 193 11.89 11.61 13.53
C ILE A 193 13.10 12.28 14.15
N PHE A 194 14.24 11.55 14.26
CA PHE A 194 15.43 12.09 14.92
C PHE A 194 16.26 13.05 14.08
N VAL A 195 16.04 13.09 12.75
CA VAL A 195 16.70 14.09 11.88
C VAL A 195 15.96 15.43 11.88
N LEU A 196 14.69 15.45 12.29
CA LEU A 196 13.89 16.67 12.30
C LEU A 196 14.55 17.74 13.20
N PHE A 197 14.71 18.96 12.67
CA PHE A 197 15.36 20.10 13.30
C PHE A 197 16.84 19.91 13.68
N LYS A 198 17.52 18.94 13.07
CA LYS A 198 18.99 18.80 13.23
C LYS A 198 19.70 19.68 12.20
N GLU A 199 20.21 20.80 12.64
CA GLU A 199 20.92 21.77 11.77
C GLU A 199 22.10 21.13 11.02
N ALA A 200 22.80 20.17 11.64
CA ALA A 200 23.88 19.42 11.00
C ALA A 200 23.45 18.62 9.77
N ALA A 201 22.14 18.36 9.63
CA ALA A 201 21.56 17.66 8.49
C ALA A 201 20.95 18.59 7.43
N TYR A 202 20.88 19.90 7.68
CA TYR A 202 20.27 20.86 6.77
C TYR A 202 21.00 20.91 5.42
N GLN A 203 20.22 21.00 4.34
CA GLN A 203 20.69 21.05 2.95
C GLN A 203 21.62 19.88 2.58
N LYS A 204 21.38 18.71 3.15
CA LYS A 204 22.15 17.48 2.86
C LYS A 204 21.22 16.32 2.49
N ASN A 205 21.82 15.37 1.74
CA ASN A 205 21.18 14.09 1.48
C ASN A 205 22.00 12.97 2.13
N PHE A 206 21.30 12.04 2.75
CA PHE A 206 21.89 10.91 3.45
C PHE A 206 21.28 9.60 2.96
N ASP A 207 22.13 8.62 2.76
CA ASP A 207 21.74 7.26 2.48
C ASP A 207 21.48 6.54 3.80
N ILE A 208 20.34 5.84 3.91
CA ILE A 208 19.96 5.08 5.10
C ILE A 208 19.76 3.60 4.76
N GLY A 209 20.40 2.74 5.52
CA GLY A 209 20.40 1.28 5.35
C GLY A 209 20.82 0.58 6.63
N CYS A 210 20.68 -0.74 6.72
CA CYS A 210 21.35 -1.52 7.77
C CYS A 210 22.83 -1.73 7.40
N ASP A 211 23.60 -2.35 8.30
CA ASP A 211 25.02 -2.62 8.02
C ASP A 211 25.22 -3.79 7.04
N ASP A 212 24.18 -4.60 6.80
CA ASP A 212 24.25 -5.75 5.90
C ASP A 212 24.13 -5.30 4.43
N VAL A 213 25.16 -5.53 3.64
CA VAL A 213 25.09 -5.46 2.17
C VAL A 213 24.84 -6.87 1.64
N LEU A 214 23.69 -7.07 1.00
CA LEU A 214 23.20 -8.38 0.58
C LEU A 214 22.88 -8.40 -0.89
N THR A 215 22.99 -9.56 -1.54
CA THR A 215 22.34 -9.75 -2.84
C THR A 215 20.84 -10.02 -2.66
N TYR A 216 20.05 -9.80 -3.69
CA TYR A 216 18.62 -10.21 -3.66
C TYR A 216 18.47 -11.70 -3.38
N LYS A 217 19.41 -12.54 -3.85
CA LYS A 217 19.46 -13.97 -3.55
C LYS A 217 19.66 -14.23 -2.07
N ASP A 218 20.61 -13.53 -1.43
CA ASP A 218 20.87 -13.68 0.00
C ASP A 218 19.66 -13.25 0.83
N MET A 219 18.98 -12.17 0.43
CA MET A 219 17.74 -11.73 1.08
C MET A 219 16.65 -12.81 1.04
N LEU A 220 16.41 -13.45 -0.12
CA LEU A 220 15.43 -14.52 -0.25
C LEU A 220 15.81 -15.74 0.61
N LEU A 221 17.09 -16.12 0.62
CA LEU A 221 17.58 -17.27 1.40
C LEU A 221 17.53 -16.99 2.91
N GLN A 222 17.92 -15.79 3.36
CA GLN A 222 17.81 -15.40 4.77
C GLN A 222 16.35 -15.33 5.21
N PHE A 223 15.45 -14.80 4.38
CA PHE A 223 14.01 -14.83 4.64
C PHE A 223 13.52 -16.27 4.83
N ALA A 224 13.88 -17.18 3.91
CA ALA A 224 13.53 -18.59 4.00
C ALA A 224 14.01 -19.23 5.32
N LYS A 225 15.26 -18.91 5.73
CA LYS A 225 15.86 -19.38 6.99
C LYS A 225 15.04 -18.90 8.20
N VAL A 226 14.68 -17.62 8.28
CA VAL A 226 13.85 -17.05 9.37
C VAL A 226 12.49 -17.73 9.44
N ARG A 227 11.92 -18.13 8.29
CA ARG A 227 10.65 -18.86 8.21
C ARG A 227 10.76 -20.37 8.39
N GLY A 228 11.95 -20.92 8.59
CA GLY A 228 12.18 -22.37 8.66
C GLY A 228 11.91 -23.11 7.35
N LEU A 229 12.01 -22.41 6.20
CA LEU A 229 11.68 -22.97 4.88
C LEU A 229 12.96 -23.33 4.12
N LYS A 230 13.00 -24.52 3.49
CA LYS A 230 14.08 -24.90 2.58
C LYS A 230 13.73 -24.40 1.17
N ARG A 231 14.60 -23.59 0.56
CA ARG A 231 14.41 -23.02 -0.78
C ARG A 231 15.64 -23.21 -1.64
N THR A 232 15.42 -23.59 -2.90
CA THR A 232 16.48 -23.75 -3.88
C THR A 232 16.32 -22.70 -4.97
N ILE A 233 17.39 -21.95 -5.26
CA ILE A 233 17.37 -20.88 -6.25
C ILE A 233 18.39 -21.17 -7.33
N PHE A 234 17.93 -21.45 -8.54
CA PHE A 234 18.74 -21.58 -9.74
C PHE A 234 18.79 -20.24 -10.48
N THR A 235 19.99 -19.74 -10.76
CA THR A 235 20.15 -18.49 -11.51
C THR A 235 20.56 -18.80 -12.94
N LEU A 236 19.83 -18.19 -13.88
CA LEU A 236 20.17 -18.27 -15.32
C LEU A 236 21.00 -17.03 -15.70
N PRO A 237 22.02 -17.19 -16.58
CA PRO A 237 22.91 -16.10 -17.00
C PRO A 237 22.23 -15.15 -18.00
N VAL A 238 20.95 -14.94 -17.88
CA VAL A 238 20.14 -14.08 -18.77
C VAL A 238 19.57 -12.88 -18.02
N MET A 239 19.42 -11.78 -18.74
CA MET A 239 18.74 -10.57 -18.26
C MET A 239 17.42 -10.45 -19.03
N THR A 240 16.31 -10.84 -18.41
CA THR A 240 14.98 -10.83 -19.04
C THR A 240 13.99 -9.97 -18.25
N PRO A 241 14.13 -8.61 -18.27
CA PRO A 241 13.30 -7.75 -17.41
C PRO A 241 11.80 -7.85 -17.69
N ARG A 242 11.43 -7.95 -18.97
CA ARG A 242 10.00 -8.09 -19.33
C ARG A 242 9.42 -9.40 -18.82
N LEU A 243 10.12 -10.52 -19.09
CA LEU A 243 9.68 -11.84 -18.63
C LEU A 243 9.67 -11.92 -17.11
N SER A 244 10.69 -11.36 -16.43
CA SER A 244 10.75 -11.26 -14.97
C SER A 244 9.59 -10.45 -14.39
N SER A 245 9.20 -9.35 -15.04
CA SER A 245 8.06 -8.53 -14.60
C SER A 245 6.73 -9.28 -14.72
N TYR A 246 6.52 -10.03 -15.79
CA TYR A 246 5.35 -10.90 -15.95
C TYR A 246 5.35 -12.04 -14.92
N TRP A 247 6.49 -12.68 -14.72
CA TRP A 247 6.64 -13.75 -13.74
C TRP A 247 6.35 -13.25 -12.32
N LEU A 248 6.94 -12.11 -11.94
CA LEU A 248 6.68 -11.47 -10.65
C LEU A 248 5.19 -11.13 -10.47
N TYR A 249 4.56 -10.57 -11.51
CA TYR A 249 3.14 -10.25 -11.52
C TYR A 249 2.25 -11.49 -11.30
N PHE A 250 2.60 -12.63 -11.90
CA PHE A 250 1.84 -13.86 -11.74
C PHE A 250 2.01 -14.50 -10.36
N ILE A 251 3.21 -14.50 -9.83
CA ILE A 251 3.53 -15.18 -8.56
C ILE A 251 3.13 -14.32 -7.36
N THR A 252 3.30 -13.01 -7.44
CA THR A 252 3.09 -12.09 -6.31
C THR A 252 1.74 -11.39 -6.40
N SER A 253 1.32 -10.79 -5.29
CA SER A 253 0.09 -9.98 -5.21
C SER A 253 0.26 -8.55 -5.73
N THR A 254 1.32 -8.27 -6.49
CA THR A 254 1.61 -6.94 -7.05
C THR A 254 0.90 -6.70 -8.39
N SER A 255 0.72 -5.42 -8.77
CA SER A 255 0.29 -5.08 -10.12
C SER A 255 1.44 -5.21 -11.12
N TYR A 256 1.13 -5.42 -12.41
CA TYR A 256 2.16 -5.51 -13.46
C TYR A 256 3.06 -4.26 -13.52
N ASN A 257 2.49 -3.08 -13.38
CA ASN A 257 3.26 -1.83 -13.44
C ASN A 257 4.21 -1.70 -12.26
N LEU A 258 3.79 -2.10 -11.06
CA LEU A 258 4.67 -2.13 -9.90
C LEU A 258 5.76 -3.19 -10.08
N ALA A 259 5.43 -4.39 -10.52
CA ALA A 259 6.40 -5.44 -10.83
C ALA A 259 7.45 -4.96 -11.84
N LYS A 260 7.01 -4.26 -12.91
CA LYS A 260 7.88 -3.68 -13.93
C LYS A 260 8.82 -2.60 -13.36
N ALA A 261 8.31 -1.70 -12.52
CA ALA A 261 9.10 -0.66 -11.88
C ALA A 261 10.15 -1.24 -10.94
N LEU A 262 9.77 -2.23 -10.13
CA LEU A 262 10.67 -2.89 -9.18
C LEU A 262 11.75 -3.71 -9.87
N VAL A 263 11.41 -4.54 -10.87
CA VAL A 263 12.40 -5.29 -11.67
C VAL A 263 13.37 -4.33 -12.38
N GLY A 264 12.88 -3.18 -12.85
CA GLY A 264 13.72 -2.13 -13.41
C GLY A 264 14.76 -1.60 -12.42
N SER A 265 14.36 -1.43 -11.16
CA SER A 265 15.26 -0.95 -10.09
C SER A 265 16.20 -2.04 -9.56
N MET A 266 15.81 -3.33 -9.63
CA MET A 266 16.65 -4.45 -9.16
C MET A 266 17.89 -4.72 -10.01
N LYS A 267 18.04 -4.07 -11.17
CA LYS A 267 19.22 -4.20 -12.02
C LYS A 267 20.41 -3.33 -11.58
N VAL A 268 20.12 -2.32 -10.79
CA VAL A 268 21.08 -1.32 -10.33
C VAL A 268 21.41 -1.60 -8.88
N GLU A 269 22.68 -1.52 -8.52
CA GLU A 269 23.11 -1.65 -7.13
C GLU A 269 22.54 -0.51 -6.29
N VAL A 270 21.98 -0.88 -5.13
CA VAL A 270 21.32 0.03 -4.21
C VAL A 270 21.99 -0.09 -2.84
N VAL A 271 23.22 0.40 -2.77
CA VAL A 271 24.09 0.36 -1.59
C VAL A 271 24.36 1.78 -1.11
N CYS A 272 24.32 1.99 0.20
CA CYS A 272 24.59 3.29 0.81
C CYS A 272 26.04 3.71 0.66
N ARG A 273 26.28 4.99 0.49
CA ARG A 273 27.61 5.56 0.65
C ARG A 273 28.04 5.42 2.11
N PRO A 274 29.18 4.74 2.41
CA PRO A 274 29.57 4.43 3.79
C PRO A 274 29.69 5.68 4.68
N GLU A 275 30.31 6.73 4.16
CA GLU A 275 30.48 8.02 4.84
C GLU A 275 29.13 8.70 5.13
N SER A 276 28.20 8.64 4.20
CA SER A 276 26.86 9.23 4.33
C SER A 276 26.05 8.50 5.41
N LEU A 277 26.10 7.16 5.43
CA LEU A 277 25.45 6.36 6.45
C LEU A 277 26.07 6.57 7.84
N ALA A 278 27.39 6.68 7.92
CA ALA A 278 28.09 6.95 9.17
C ALA A 278 27.72 8.34 9.74
N GLU A 279 27.69 9.35 8.88
CA GLU A 279 27.35 10.73 9.28
C GLU A 279 25.90 10.81 9.82
N ILE A 280 24.92 10.24 9.13
CA ILE A 280 23.53 10.31 9.61
C ILE A 280 23.32 9.49 10.88
N LYS A 281 24.00 8.37 11.08
CA LYS A 281 24.03 7.63 12.34
C LYS A 281 24.54 8.50 13.48
N LEU A 282 25.61 9.26 13.25
CA LEU A 282 26.18 10.17 14.24
C LEU A 282 25.22 11.31 14.58
N ILE A 283 24.61 11.93 13.58
CA ILE A 283 23.68 13.06 13.77
C ILE A 283 22.42 12.65 14.55
N THR A 284 21.87 11.46 14.24
CA THR A 284 20.60 11.00 14.79
C THR A 284 20.73 10.07 15.99
N GLY A 285 21.90 9.43 16.17
CA GLY A 285 22.10 8.37 17.18
C GLY A 285 21.44 7.03 16.82
N VAL A 286 20.81 6.92 15.66
CA VAL A 286 20.10 5.71 15.24
C VAL A 286 21.08 4.60 14.87
N GLN A 287 20.85 3.39 15.41
CA GLN A 287 21.57 2.18 15.05
C GLN A 287 20.61 1.23 14.33
N PRO A 288 20.71 1.07 13.01
CA PRO A 288 19.82 0.21 12.26
C PRO A 288 19.98 -1.27 12.63
N PHE A 289 18.86 -1.98 12.68
CA PHE A 289 18.89 -3.44 12.88
C PHE A 289 19.42 -4.16 11.65
N SER A 290 20.04 -5.32 11.85
CA SER A 290 20.37 -6.24 10.76
C SER A 290 19.12 -6.69 10.01
N TYR A 291 19.29 -7.16 8.77
CA TYR A 291 18.19 -7.68 7.95
C TYR A 291 17.44 -8.83 8.65
N ASP A 292 18.16 -9.76 9.27
CA ASP A 292 17.60 -10.88 10.04
C ASP A 292 16.72 -10.38 11.20
N THR A 293 17.19 -9.39 11.96
CA THR A 293 16.45 -8.79 13.06
C THR A 293 15.20 -8.04 12.57
N ALA A 294 15.30 -7.32 11.45
CA ALA A 294 14.17 -6.62 10.84
C ALA A 294 13.09 -7.60 10.39
N LEU A 295 13.45 -8.76 9.82
CA LEU A 295 12.53 -9.83 9.47
C LEU A 295 11.84 -10.42 10.69
N LYS A 296 12.59 -10.80 11.73
CA LYS A 296 12.04 -11.39 12.96
C LYS A 296 11.02 -10.45 13.62
N ARG A 297 11.35 -9.15 13.74
CA ARG A 297 10.44 -8.12 14.27
C ARG A 297 9.19 -7.95 13.40
N THR A 298 9.34 -8.00 12.07
CA THR A 298 8.20 -7.91 11.14
C THR A 298 7.26 -9.09 11.32
N PHE A 299 7.78 -10.30 11.44
CA PHE A 299 6.94 -11.49 11.67
C PHE A 299 6.29 -11.50 13.04
N ALA A 300 6.97 -11.05 14.09
CA ALA A 300 6.37 -10.91 15.41
C ALA A 300 5.15 -9.97 15.37
N LYS A 301 5.25 -8.82 14.69
CA LYS A 301 4.13 -7.90 14.50
C LYS A 301 2.98 -8.49 13.67
N ILE A 302 3.29 -9.29 12.65
CA ILE A 302 2.27 -10.00 11.85
C ILE A 302 1.53 -11.02 12.73
N GLN A 303 2.24 -11.76 13.57
CA GLN A 303 1.64 -12.74 14.49
C GLN A 303 0.79 -12.08 15.58
N ALA A 304 1.19 -10.92 16.07
CA ALA A 304 0.45 -10.11 17.04
C ALA A 304 -0.73 -9.33 16.41
N ASN A 305 -0.95 -9.41 15.09
CA ASN A 305 -1.95 -8.63 14.34
C ASN A 305 -1.79 -7.11 14.45
N GLU A 306 -0.58 -6.61 14.72
CA GLU A 306 -0.27 -5.18 14.88
C GLU A 306 0.10 -4.50 13.54
N ILE A 307 -0.64 -4.78 12.47
CA ILE A 307 -0.38 -4.19 11.15
C ILE A 307 -1.13 -2.87 11.01
N ILE A 308 -0.42 -1.75 11.06
CA ILE A 308 -0.98 -0.40 11.02
C ILE A 308 -1.39 0.01 9.59
N SER A 309 -0.60 -0.35 8.58
CA SER A 309 -0.82 0.08 7.19
C SER A 309 -0.21 -0.88 6.19
N SER A 310 -0.69 -0.81 4.93
CA SER A 310 -0.14 -1.56 3.80
C SER A 310 0.16 -0.62 2.64
N TRP A 311 1.15 -0.95 1.79
CA TRP A 311 1.40 -0.24 0.54
C TRP A 311 0.17 -0.21 -0.38
N LYS A 312 -0.74 -1.18 -0.24
CA LYS A 312 -2.01 -1.25 -0.97
C LYS A 312 -2.92 -0.06 -0.65
N ASP A 313 -2.77 0.55 0.50
CA ASP A 313 -3.55 1.73 0.93
C ASP A 313 -3.26 2.96 0.06
N SER A 314 -2.07 3.02 -0.57
CA SER A 314 -1.69 4.11 -1.48
C SER A 314 -2.19 3.93 -2.92
N PHE A 315 -2.62 2.70 -3.30
CA PHE A 315 -3.07 2.37 -4.66
C PHE A 315 -4.56 2.57 -4.92
N ILE A 316 -5.24 3.37 -4.15
CA ILE A 316 -6.61 3.77 -4.51
C ILE A 316 -6.48 4.64 -5.75
N SER A 317 -6.72 4.01 -6.90
CA SER A 317 -6.55 4.67 -8.20
C SER A 317 -7.44 5.91 -8.31
N SER A 318 -6.86 6.98 -8.83
CA SER A 318 -7.50 8.25 -9.15
C SER A 318 -8.66 8.18 -10.15
N ARG A 319 -9.06 7.00 -10.59
CA ARG A 319 -10.13 6.83 -11.60
C ARG A 319 -11.56 6.98 -11.07
N ASN A 320 -11.78 6.99 -9.74
CA ASN A 320 -13.12 7.06 -9.15
C ASN A 320 -13.22 8.04 -7.98
N ASP A 321 -12.47 9.13 -7.99
CA ASP A 321 -12.31 10.02 -6.84
C ASP A 321 -13.57 10.82 -6.44
N SER A 322 -14.56 10.95 -7.29
CA SER A 322 -15.77 11.75 -6.98
C SER A 322 -16.98 10.95 -6.48
N THR A 323 -16.95 9.62 -6.61
CA THR A 323 -18.15 8.78 -6.40
C THR A 323 -18.13 7.93 -5.13
N LEU A 324 -16.99 7.81 -4.42
CA LEU A 324 -16.86 6.96 -3.22
C LEU A 324 -17.61 7.53 -2.00
N LYS A 325 -17.82 8.85 -1.92
CA LYS A 325 -18.57 9.48 -0.81
C LYS A 325 -20.09 9.27 -0.88
N GLU A 326 -20.62 8.87 -2.02
CA GLU A 326 -22.08 8.71 -2.21
C GLU A 326 -22.58 7.28 -2.01
N TYR A 327 -21.70 6.29 -1.83
CA TYR A 327 -22.11 4.88 -1.78
C TYR A 327 -22.34 4.36 -0.37
N HIS A 328 -23.28 4.93 0.33
CA HIS A 328 -23.96 4.21 1.43
C HIS A 328 -24.90 3.11 0.90
N ASP A 329 -25.03 2.95 -0.42
CA ASP A 329 -25.83 1.88 -1.06
C ASP A 329 -25.25 1.54 -2.45
N VAL A 330 -25.65 0.39 -3.01
CA VAL A 330 -25.25 -0.04 -4.35
C VAL A 330 -26.13 0.61 -5.43
N PRO A 331 -25.63 0.85 -6.67
CA PRO A 331 -26.40 1.46 -7.75
C PRO A 331 -27.68 0.70 -8.07
N LYS A 332 -28.75 1.42 -8.41
CA LYS A 332 -30.08 0.84 -8.69
C LYS A 332 -30.46 0.89 -10.18
N TYR A 333 -29.99 1.91 -10.91
CA TYR A 333 -30.39 2.15 -12.30
C TYR A 333 -29.36 1.65 -13.30
N GLY A 334 -29.86 1.01 -14.38
CA GLY A 334 -29.02 0.49 -15.46
C GLY A 334 -28.14 -0.71 -15.07
N CYS A 335 -28.48 -1.40 -13.98
CA CYS A 335 -27.71 -2.50 -13.41
C CYS A 335 -28.50 -3.81 -13.47
N PHE A 336 -27.78 -4.91 -13.66
CA PHE A 336 -28.25 -6.25 -13.36
C PHE A 336 -28.08 -6.52 -11.86
N THR A 337 -29.02 -7.22 -11.24
CA THR A 337 -29.02 -7.48 -9.79
C THR A 337 -29.34 -8.94 -9.51
N ASP A 338 -28.57 -9.57 -8.63
CA ASP A 338 -28.87 -10.87 -8.01
C ASP A 338 -29.02 -10.64 -6.50
N LEU A 339 -30.24 -10.81 -5.98
CA LEU A 339 -30.61 -10.58 -4.59
C LEU A 339 -31.00 -11.90 -3.93
N ARG A 340 -30.36 -12.23 -2.81
CA ARG A 340 -30.60 -13.45 -2.05
C ARG A 340 -30.73 -13.14 -0.57
N SER A 341 -31.43 -14.00 0.16
CA SER A 341 -31.51 -13.93 1.62
C SER A 341 -31.58 -15.32 2.24
N GLU A 342 -31.01 -15.48 3.42
CA GLU A 342 -31.07 -16.69 4.23
C GLU A 342 -31.27 -16.32 5.70
N GLU A 343 -31.93 -17.19 6.45
CA GLU A 343 -32.09 -17.06 7.90
C GLU A 343 -30.84 -17.62 8.58
N PHE A 344 -30.46 -17.01 9.68
CA PHE A 344 -29.37 -17.49 10.56
C PHE A 344 -29.89 -17.66 11.99
N ASP A 345 -29.25 -18.54 12.74
CA ASP A 345 -29.62 -18.83 14.13
C ASP A 345 -28.87 -17.90 15.11
N ASP A 346 -27.60 -17.59 14.82
CA ASP A 346 -26.76 -16.74 15.63
C ASP A 346 -26.24 -15.54 14.82
N ARG A 347 -26.66 -14.34 15.27
CA ARG A 347 -26.31 -13.06 14.61
C ARG A 347 -24.80 -12.78 14.67
N GLU A 348 -24.18 -13.00 15.83
CA GLU A 348 -22.76 -12.66 16.02
C GLU A 348 -21.87 -13.63 15.22
N ALA A 349 -22.20 -14.91 15.21
CA ALA A 349 -21.52 -15.88 14.38
C ALA A 349 -21.68 -15.59 12.88
N CYS A 350 -22.86 -15.18 12.43
CA CYS A 350 -23.10 -14.76 11.06
C CYS A 350 -22.29 -13.49 10.71
N MET A 351 -22.29 -12.50 11.60
CA MET A 351 -21.50 -11.27 11.47
C MET A 351 -20.01 -11.58 11.34
N ASN A 352 -19.49 -12.44 12.21
CA ASN A 352 -18.09 -12.85 12.19
C ASN A 352 -17.73 -13.49 10.83
N ARG A 353 -18.56 -14.38 10.30
CA ARG A 353 -18.34 -15.01 8.99
C ARG A 353 -18.33 -13.99 7.85
N VAL A 354 -19.23 -12.99 7.87
CA VAL A 354 -19.26 -11.91 6.86
C VAL A 354 -18.00 -11.06 6.92
N PHE A 355 -17.58 -10.67 8.12
CA PHE A 355 -16.40 -9.81 8.29
C PHE A 355 -15.07 -10.58 8.20
N GLN A 356 -15.10 -11.91 8.13
CA GLN A 356 -13.94 -12.78 7.90
C GLN A 356 -13.81 -13.25 6.45
N LEU A 357 -14.69 -12.83 5.53
CA LEU A 357 -14.62 -13.20 4.11
C LEU A 357 -13.25 -12.89 3.49
N GLY A 358 -12.80 -13.76 2.59
CA GLY A 358 -11.54 -13.60 1.84
C GLY A 358 -10.28 -13.87 2.65
N GLY A 359 -9.10 -13.58 2.07
CA GLY A 359 -7.82 -13.88 2.69
C GLY A 359 -7.65 -15.37 3.01
N ASP A 360 -7.19 -15.69 4.22
CA ASP A 360 -6.96 -17.07 4.67
C ASP A 360 -8.26 -17.88 4.86
N HIS A 361 -9.37 -17.22 5.19
CA HIS A 361 -10.68 -17.88 5.30
C HIS A 361 -11.30 -18.19 3.94
N GLY A 362 -10.84 -17.51 2.87
CA GLY A 362 -11.28 -17.74 1.51
C GLY A 362 -12.72 -17.31 1.20
N TRP A 363 -13.19 -17.77 0.05
CA TRP A 363 -14.54 -17.54 -0.47
C TRP A 363 -15.22 -18.88 -0.75
N TYR A 364 -16.55 -18.93 -0.64
CA TYR A 364 -17.27 -20.11 -1.11
C TYR A 364 -16.96 -20.39 -2.59
N GLY A 365 -16.62 -21.64 -2.93
CA GLY A 365 -16.19 -21.99 -4.28
C GLY A 365 -14.81 -21.44 -4.65
N GLN A 366 -13.86 -21.43 -3.71
CA GLN A 366 -12.54 -20.80 -3.83
C GLN A 366 -11.79 -21.15 -5.12
N ASP A 367 -11.95 -22.36 -5.65
CA ASP A 367 -11.26 -22.76 -6.88
C ASP A 367 -11.81 -22.02 -8.11
N LEU A 368 -13.11 -21.77 -8.17
CA LEU A 368 -13.71 -20.94 -9.23
C LEU A 368 -13.19 -19.49 -9.15
N TRP A 369 -13.02 -18.95 -7.94
CA TRP A 369 -12.44 -17.64 -7.74
C TRP A 369 -10.95 -17.60 -8.12
N LYS A 370 -10.19 -18.70 -7.88
CA LYS A 370 -8.80 -18.81 -8.34
C LYS A 370 -8.71 -18.79 -9.86
N ILE A 371 -9.56 -19.57 -10.56
CA ILE A 371 -9.65 -19.57 -12.02
C ILE A 371 -10.00 -18.16 -12.52
N ARG A 372 -11.00 -17.54 -11.92
CA ARG A 372 -11.42 -16.17 -12.28
C ARG A 372 -10.30 -15.15 -12.06
N GLY A 373 -9.57 -15.24 -10.95
CA GLY A 373 -8.42 -14.38 -10.66
C GLY A 373 -7.26 -14.60 -11.62
N PHE A 374 -7.03 -15.84 -12.07
CA PHE A 374 -6.05 -16.14 -13.10
C PHE A 374 -6.41 -15.51 -14.45
N LEU A 375 -7.67 -15.68 -14.89
CA LEU A 375 -8.17 -15.05 -16.12
C LEU A 375 -8.10 -13.52 -16.05
N ASP A 376 -8.40 -12.93 -14.91
CA ASP A 376 -8.27 -11.48 -14.70
C ASP A 376 -6.83 -11.00 -14.86
N LYS A 377 -5.86 -11.76 -14.35
CA LYS A 377 -4.43 -11.47 -14.55
C LYS A 377 -4.00 -11.54 -16.03
N LEU A 378 -4.53 -12.48 -16.79
CA LEU A 378 -4.24 -12.59 -18.24
C LEU A 378 -4.64 -11.32 -19.00
N VAL A 379 -5.72 -10.67 -18.59
CA VAL A 379 -6.17 -9.41 -19.19
C VAL A 379 -5.61 -8.15 -18.49
N GLY A 380 -4.64 -8.33 -17.60
CA GLY A 380 -3.94 -7.24 -16.89
C GLY A 380 -4.72 -6.65 -15.72
N GLY A 381 -5.64 -7.40 -15.11
CA GLY A 381 -6.32 -7.06 -13.87
C GLY A 381 -5.50 -7.42 -12.61
N PRO A 382 -5.98 -7.08 -11.41
CA PRO A 382 -5.28 -7.34 -10.14
C PRO A 382 -5.19 -8.83 -9.78
N GLY A 383 -6.05 -9.67 -10.33
CA GLY A 383 -6.17 -11.09 -9.95
C GLY A 383 -6.58 -11.26 -8.49
N LEU A 384 -6.48 -12.49 -8.01
CA LEU A 384 -6.71 -12.81 -6.60
C LEU A 384 -5.51 -12.27 -5.79
N ARG A 385 -5.70 -11.17 -5.10
CA ARG A 385 -4.69 -10.60 -4.20
C ARG A 385 -4.78 -11.32 -2.86
N ARG A 386 -3.73 -12.01 -2.44
CA ARG A 386 -3.65 -12.49 -1.06
C ARG A 386 -3.34 -11.32 -0.14
N GLY A 387 -4.13 -11.17 0.90
CA GLY A 387 -3.85 -10.26 1.99
C GLY A 387 -5.03 -9.38 2.35
N ARG A 388 -5.57 -9.64 3.52
CA ARG A 388 -6.35 -8.73 4.32
C ARG A 388 -5.39 -7.90 5.18
N ARG A 389 -5.84 -6.72 5.60
CA ARG A 389 -5.13 -5.94 6.63
C ARG A 389 -5.20 -6.66 7.99
N HIS A 390 -6.38 -7.17 8.35
CA HIS A 390 -6.66 -7.82 9.61
C HIS A 390 -7.48 -9.12 9.37
N PRO A 391 -7.21 -10.25 10.08
CA PRO A 391 -7.87 -11.54 9.83
C PRO A 391 -9.39 -11.54 10.04
N SER A 392 -9.89 -10.74 10.99
CA SER A 392 -11.30 -10.75 11.42
C SER A 392 -12.02 -9.43 11.22
N GLU A 393 -11.33 -8.34 10.82
CA GLU A 393 -11.92 -7.01 10.65
C GLU A 393 -11.75 -6.48 9.24
N LEU A 394 -12.77 -5.77 8.77
CA LEU A 394 -12.77 -5.01 7.52
C LEU A 394 -13.14 -3.57 7.83
N ARG A 395 -12.49 -2.65 7.13
CA ARG A 395 -12.73 -1.20 7.23
C ARG A 395 -12.87 -0.59 5.84
N ASP A 396 -13.47 0.56 5.78
CA ASP A 396 -13.59 1.32 4.55
C ASP A 396 -12.21 1.55 3.91
N GLY A 397 -12.12 1.27 2.61
CA GLY A 397 -10.87 1.37 1.86
C GLY A 397 -9.97 0.13 1.89
N ASP A 398 -10.24 -0.89 2.71
CA ASP A 398 -9.45 -2.14 2.73
C ASP A 398 -9.49 -2.86 1.38
N ALA A 399 -8.37 -3.46 0.99
CA ALA A 399 -8.32 -4.39 -0.13
C ALA A 399 -8.61 -5.81 0.37
N LEU A 400 -9.58 -6.47 -0.26
CA LEU A 400 -10.00 -7.82 0.06
C LEU A 400 -9.97 -8.68 -1.22
N ASP A 401 -8.88 -9.39 -1.44
CA ASP A 401 -8.60 -10.12 -2.68
C ASP A 401 -8.67 -9.20 -3.92
N PHE A 402 -9.66 -9.33 -4.81
CA PHE A 402 -9.91 -8.43 -5.93
C PHE A 402 -11.05 -7.43 -5.65
N TRP A 403 -11.51 -7.35 -4.41
CA TRP A 403 -12.53 -6.41 -3.96
C TRP A 403 -11.91 -5.24 -3.19
N ARG A 404 -12.57 -4.10 -3.26
CA ARG A 404 -12.34 -2.95 -2.40
C ARG A 404 -13.52 -2.81 -1.45
N VAL A 405 -13.25 -2.70 -0.17
CA VAL A 405 -14.27 -2.37 0.82
C VAL A 405 -14.67 -0.91 0.64
N LEU A 406 -15.92 -0.66 0.26
CA LEU A 406 -16.46 0.70 0.17
C LEU A 406 -17.08 1.14 1.49
N TYR A 407 -17.71 0.21 2.19
CA TYR A 407 -18.37 0.46 3.46
C TYR A 407 -18.35 -0.80 4.31
N ALA A 408 -17.97 -0.67 5.58
CA ALA A 408 -17.92 -1.77 6.54
C ALA A 408 -18.31 -1.27 7.94
N ASP A 409 -19.53 -1.59 8.36
CA ASP A 409 -20.04 -1.25 9.70
C ASP A 409 -20.65 -2.48 10.37
N ARG A 410 -20.01 -2.94 11.45
CA ARG A 410 -20.48 -4.09 12.23
C ARG A 410 -21.74 -3.79 13.04
N GLN A 411 -21.93 -2.57 13.52
CA GLN A 411 -23.12 -2.21 14.32
C GLN A 411 -24.35 -2.18 13.41
N GLU A 412 -24.21 -1.56 12.24
CA GLU A 412 -25.26 -1.59 11.21
C GLU A 412 -25.44 -2.98 10.58
N GLY A 413 -24.42 -3.85 10.65
CA GLY A 413 -24.38 -5.16 10.00
C GLY A 413 -24.29 -5.08 8.49
N LYS A 414 -23.51 -4.12 7.96
CA LYS A 414 -23.44 -3.83 6.53
C LYS A 414 -22.02 -3.84 6.03
N LEU A 415 -21.81 -4.51 4.89
CA LEU A 415 -20.55 -4.58 4.16
C LEU A 415 -20.83 -4.37 2.67
N ILE A 416 -20.15 -3.39 2.05
CA ILE A 416 -20.22 -3.14 0.61
C ILE A 416 -18.83 -3.27 0.02
N LEU A 417 -18.72 -4.11 -1.02
CA LEU A 417 -17.49 -4.38 -1.75
C LEU A 417 -17.63 -3.91 -3.21
N PHE A 418 -16.56 -3.35 -3.75
CA PHE A 418 -16.44 -2.98 -5.16
C PHE A 418 -15.38 -3.84 -5.85
N ALA A 419 -15.69 -4.37 -7.03
CA ALA A 419 -14.77 -5.20 -7.79
C ALA A 419 -13.69 -4.35 -8.49
N GLU A 420 -12.42 -4.57 -8.15
CA GLU A 420 -11.28 -3.94 -8.81
C GLU A 420 -10.76 -4.76 -10.01
N MET A 421 -11.30 -5.95 -10.23
CA MET A 421 -10.96 -6.79 -11.39
C MET A 421 -11.38 -6.10 -12.69
N LYS A 422 -10.70 -6.43 -13.79
CA LYS A 422 -11.07 -5.95 -15.12
C LYS A 422 -12.35 -6.63 -15.60
N LEU A 423 -13.43 -5.87 -15.55
CA LEU A 423 -14.75 -6.26 -16.03
C LEU A 423 -15.16 -5.36 -17.21
N PRO A 424 -15.97 -5.86 -18.12
CA PRO A 424 -16.63 -5.01 -19.12
C PRO A 424 -17.81 -4.24 -18.48
N GLY A 425 -17.58 -3.66 -17.31
CA GLY A 425 -18.53 -2.96 -16.46
C GLY A 425 -17.99 -2.76 -15.05
N GLU A 426 -18.88 -2.45 -14.13
CA GLU A 426 -18.60 -2.26 -12.71
C GLU A 426 -19.44 -3.24 -11.90
N ALA A 427 -18.87 -3.80 -10.81
CA ALA A 427 -19.56 -4.78 -9.98
C ALA A 427 -19.45 -4.43 -8.49
N TRP A 428 -20.54 -4.64 -7.79
CA TRP A 428 -20.62 -4.47 -6.33
C TRP A 428 -21.18 -5.75 -5.71
N LEU A 429 -20.75 -6.02 -4.48
CA LEU A 429 -21.28 -7.09 -3.66
C LEU A 429 -21.58 -6.51 -2.26
N MET A 430 -22.86 -6.54 -1.87
CA MET A 430 -23.33 -6.02 -0.60
C MET A 430 -23.86 -7.15 0.27
N PHE A 431 -23.48 -7.13 1.55
CA PHE A 431 -24.08 -7.94 2.60
C PHE A 431 -24.75 -7.03 3.61
N LYS A 432 -25.96 -7.41 4.06
CA LYS A 432 -26.70 -6.73 5.12
C LYS A 432 -27.33 -7.75 6.05
N ILE A 433 -27.03 -7.61 7.34
CA ILE A 433 -27.64 -8.41 8.39
C ILE A 433 -28.75 -7.57 9.04
N TYR A 434 -29.99 -7.99 8.85
CA TYR A 434 -31.13 -7.27 9.37
C TYR A 434 -32.18 -8.26 9.94
N ARG A 435 -32.66 -8.02 11.18
CA ARG A 435 -33.49 -8.94 11.94
C ARG A 435 -32.79 -10.31 12.03
N ASN A 436 -33.46 -11.40 11.61
CA ASN A 436 -32.97 -12.77 11.60
C ASN A 436 -32.47 -13.25 10.23
N LYS A 437 -32.20 -12.32 9.28
CA LYS A 437 -31.78 -12.66 7.92
C LYS A 437 -30.51 -11.94 7.52
N ILE A 438 -29.65 -12.68 6.79
CA ILE A 438 -28.57 -12.11 5.99
C ILE A 438 -29.10 -11.90 4.57
N TRP A 439 -28.83 -10.73 4.02
CA TRP A 439 -29.09 -10.36 2.64
C TRP A 439 -27.77 -10.22 1.89
N GLN A 440 -27.73 -10.81 0.70
CA GLN A 440 -26.61 -10.68 -0.23
C GLN A 440 -27.14 -10.11 -1.54
N LYS A 441 -26.56 -9.00 -1.99
CA LYS A 441 -26.94 -8.32 -3.23
C LYS A 441 -25.70 -8.12 -4.10
N ALA A 442 -25.64 -8.84 -5.23
CA ALA A 442 -24.64 -8.62 -6.28
C ALA A 442 -25.24 -7.68 -7.33
N VAL A 443 -24.52 -6.64 -7.69
CA VAL A 443 -24.93 -5.64 -8.67
C VAL A 443 -23.86 -5.52 -9.74
N PHE A 444 -24.27 -5.50 -11.01
CA PHE A 444 -23.38 -5.31 -12.13
C PHE A 444 -23.92 -4.23 -13.08
N ARG A 445 -23.14 -3.18 -13.30
CA ARG A 445 -23.43 -2.13 -14.28
C ARG A 445 -22.63 -2.42 -15.56
N PRO A 446 -23.28 -2.90 -16.62
CA PRO A 446 -22.60 -3.27 -17.87
C PRO A 446 -22.09 -2.04 -18.61
N LYS A 447 -20.90 -2.13 -19.20
CA LYS A 447 -20.37 -1.13 -20.12
C LYS A 447 -20.58 -1.60 -21.55
N GLY A 448 -21.63 -1.06 -22.19
CA GLY A 448 -22.00 -1.40 -23.56
C GLY A 448 -22.49 -2.84 -23.75
N LEU A 449 -22.45 -3.31 -25.00
CA LEU A 449 -22.95 -4.64 -25.39
C LEU A 449 -22.12 -5.78 -24.79
N TRP A 450 -20.79 -5.62 -24.74
CA TRP A 450 -19.86 -6.62 -24.17
C TRP A 450 -20.10 -6.85 -22.67
N GLY A 451 -20.48 -5.81 -21.92
CA GLY A 451 -20.84 -5.95 -20.51
C GLY A 451 -22.11 -6.76 -20.33
N ARG A 452 -23.11 -6.56 -21.20
CA ARG A 452 -24.37 -7.35 -21.17
C ARG A 452 -24.11 -8.83 -21.51
N LEU A 453 -23.35 -9.08 -22.56
CA LEU A 453 -22.97 -10.46 -22.93
C LEU A 453 -22.22 -11.17 -21.81
N TYR A 454 -21.26 -10.49 -21.21
CA TYR A 454 -20.52 -11.02 -20.05
C TYR A 454 -21.45 -11.41 -18.90
N TRP A 455 -22.44 -10.58 -18.53
CA TRP A 455 -23.39 -10.90 -17.47
C TRP A 455 -24.14 -12.21 -17.74
N PHE A 456 -24.67 -12.38 -18.95
CA PHE A 456 -25.39 -13.61 -19.30
C PHE A 456 -24.49 -14.85 -19.33
N MET A 457 -23.22 -14.72 -19.70
CA MET A 457 -22.27 -15.82 -19.66
C MET A 457 -21.93 -16.26 -18.22
N VAL A 458 -21.85 -15.33 -17.27
CA VAL A 458 -21.50 -15.66 -15.88
C VAL A 458 -22.71 -15.98 -15.01
N LEU A 459 -23.91 -15.68 -15.44
CA LEU A 459 -25.16 -15.87 -14.69
C LEU A 459 -25.37 -17.31 -14.17
N PRO A 460 -25.09 -18.40 -14.91
CA PRO A 460 -25.21 -19.76 -14.40
C PRO A 460 -24.29 -20.02 -13.20
N PHE A 461 -23.07 -19.47 -13.22
CA PHE A 461 -22.10 -19.59 -12.13
C PHE A 461 -22.51 -18.81 -10.89
N HIS A 462 -23.17 -17.63 -11.08
CA HIS A 462 -23.74 -16.85 -9.99
C HIS A 462 -24.75 -17.67 -9.18
N GLY A 463 -25.57 -18.49 -9.87
CA GLY A 463 -26.55 -19.36 -9.21
C GLY A 463 -25.91 -20.26 -8.15
N VAL A 464 -24.84 -20.91 -8.50
CA VAL A 464 -24.12 -21.86 -7.61
C VAL A 464 -23.30 -21.13 -6.56
N ILE A 465 -22.46 -20.17 -6.98
CA ILE A 465 -21.49 -19.51 -6.11
C ILE A 465 -22.21 -18.67 -5.04
N PHE A 466 -23.15 -17.82 -5.45
CA PHE A 466 -23.78 -16.88 -4.50
C PHE A 466 -24.81 -17.55 -3.61
N GLN A 467 -25.48 -18.62 -4.06
CA GLN A 467 -26.35 -19.42 -3.21
C GLN A 467 -25.54 -20.18 -2.16
N GLY A 468 -24.43 -20.78 -2.55
CA GLY A 468 -23.55 -21.47 -1.62
C GLY A 468 -22.89 -20.49 -0.64
N MET A 469 -22.48 -19.31 -1.11
CA MET A 469 -21.88 -18.27 -0.27
C MET A 469 -22.84 -17.81 0.84
N ILE A 470 -24.07 -17.44 0.51
CA ILE A 470 -25.02 -16.95 1.51
C ILE A 470 -25.41 -18.03 2.53
N ARG A 471 -25.54 -19.29 2.10
CA ARG A 471 -25.76 -20.44 3.01
C ARG A 471 -24.57 -20.66 3.94
N SER A 472 -23.35 -20.61 3.42
CA SER A 472 -22.15 -20.72 4.25
C SER A 472 -22.07 -19.60 5.29
N LEU A 473 -22.42 -18.36 4.91
CA LEU A 473 -22.42 -17.21 5.81
C LEU A 473 -23.52 -17.28 6.86
N SER A 474 -24.71 -17.82 6.53
CA SER A 474 -25.79 -18.05 7.50
C SER A 474 -25.47 -19.15 8.51
N GLY A 475 -24.50 -20.05 8.21
CA GLY A 475 -24.14 -21.18 9.07
C GLY A 475 -24.93 -22.46 8.78
N LYS A 476 -25.81 -22.45 7.76
CA LYS A 476 -26.52 -23.67 7.34
C LYS A 476 -25.54 -24.55 6.56
N LYS A 477 -25.22 -25.71 7.09
CA LYS A 477 -24.49 -26.76 6.36
C LYS A 477 -25.33 -27.22 5.16
N LYS A 478 -24.61 -27.69 4.09
CA LYS A 478 -25.19 -28.25 2.86
C LYS A 478 -26.28 -29.27 3.12
#